data_4202eb30a3e741f8e534ea08a393add7
#
_entry.id   4202eb30a3e741f8e534ea08a393add7
#
_cell.length_a   1.000
_cell.length_b   1.000
_cell.length_c   1.000
_cell.angle_alpha   90.00
_cell.angle_beta   90.00
_cell.angle_gamma   90.00
#
_symmetry.space_group_name_H-M   'P 1'
#
loop_
_entity.id
_entity.type
_entity.pdbx_description
1 polymer ?
#
loop_
_entity_poly.entity_id
_entity_poly.type
_entity_poly.pdbx_seq_one_letter_code
_entity_poly.pdbx_strand_id
1 'polypeptide(L)'
;FRSRIAGIEMTWPAAVINIVNEKNAAVSGEGTLDCRGKVFWDKYWEMRKEYEKKGLRWIVDYDCKRVRGILVERSSDITLKGFTLMRTGFWGCQVLYSNYCTIDGLVINNNLGGHGPSTDGIDIDSSTNILIENCDVDCNDDNICIKSGRDADGLRVNLPTENIVIRNCIARKGAGLITCGSETSGSIRNILGYNLQAVGTSAVLRLKSAMNRGGTIENIYMTDVKAENVRHVLAADLNWNPSYSYSVLPKEYEGKDIPEHWRVMLTPVTPPEKGYPHFRNVYAVSYTHLTLPTI
;
A
#
# COMPACT_ATOMS: atom_id res chain seq x y z
N PHE A 1 12.88 -15.03 -0.21
CA PHE A 1 13.41 -14.64 1.11
C PHE A 1 12.28 -14.16 2.03
N ARG A 2 12.53 -14.05 3.34
CA ARG A 2 11.53 -13.57 4.30
C ARG A 2 11.43 -12.05 4.20
N SER A 3 10.21 -11.56 4.06
CA SER A 3 9.89 -10.12 3.95
C SER A 3 8.46 -9.90 4.43
N ARG A 4 8.02 -8.65 4.58
CA ARG A 4 6.61 -8.36 4.84
C ARG A 4 5.85 -8.13 3.53
N ILE A 5 4.68 -8.75 3.42
CA ILE A 5 3.77 -8.62 2.29
C ILE A 5 2.37 -8.34 2.82
N ALA A 6 1.75 -7.27 2.33
CA ALA A 6 0.40 -6.86 2.72
C ALA A 6 0.15 -6.96 4.23
N GLY A 7 1.18 -6.56 5.01
CA GLY A 7 1.15 -6.44 6.45
C GLY A 7 1.58 -7.65 7.26
N ILE A 8 1.90 -8.81 6.67
CA ILE A 8 2.42 -9.98 7.40
C ILE A 8 3.82 -10.41 6.93
N GLU A 9 4.64 -10.94 7.85
CA GLU A 9 5.96 -11.48 7.54
C GLU A 9 5.86 -12.91 7.01
N MET A 10 6.32 -13.13 5.78
CA MET A 10 6.30 -14.43 5.12
C MET A 10 7.39 -14.57 4.06
N THR A 11 7.57 -15.76 3.53
CA THR A 11 8.47 -15.98 2.38
C THR A 11 7.82 -15.50 1.09
N TRP A 12 8.52 -14.61 0.37
CA TRP A 12 8.03 -14.00 -0.86
C TRP A 12 9.12 -13.96 -1.94
N PRO A 13 8.76 -13.91 -3.24
CA PRO A 13 9.72 -13.68 -4.31
C PRO A 13 10.47 -12.36 -4.16
N ALA A 14 11.69 -12.31 -4.64
CA ALA A 14 12.42 -11.06 -4.76
C ALA A 14 11.67 -10.07 -5.67
N ALA A 15 11.86 -8.79 -5.44
CA ALA A 15 11.45 -7.76 -6.38
C ALA A 15 12.37 -7.74 -7.61
N VAL A 16 12.02 -6.99 -8.64
CA VAL A 16 12.91 -6.80 -9.80
C VAL A 16 14.19 -6.10 -9.37
N ILE A 17 14.07 -5.06 -8.52
CA ILE A 17 15.21 -4.42 -7.85
C ILE A 17 15.05 -4.60 -6.33
N ASN A 18 16.10 -5.03 -5.66
CA ASN A 18 16.13 -5.19 -4.21
C ASN A 18 17.31 -4.43 -3.60
N ILE A 19 17.02 -3.57 -2.63
CA ILE A 19 17.97 -2.83 -1.81
C ILE A 19 17.70 -3.28 -0.37
N VAL A 20 18.52 -4.18 0.15
CA VAL A 20 18.24 -4.85 1.43
C VAL A 20 19.44 -4.78 2.35
N ASN A 21 19.26 -4.25 3.56
CA ASN A 21 20.32 -4.00 4.54
C ASN A 21 21.46 -3.08 4.01
N GLU A 22 21.07 -2.09 3.20
CA GLU A 22 22.02 -1.17 2.56
C GLU A 22 21.96 0.22 3.21
N LYS A 23 23.03 0.96 3.04
CA LYS A 23 23.15 2.36 3.44
C LYS A 23 23.81 3.20 2.35
N ASN A 24 23.32 4.46 2.18
CA ASN A 24 23.86 5.39 1.19
C ASN A 24 23.86 4.81 -0.24
N ALA A 25 22.74 4.20 -0.65
CA ALA A 25 22.60 3.63 -1.98
C ALA A 25 21.56 4.40 -2.81
N ALA A 26 21.70 4.34 -4.11
CA ALA A 26 20.77 4.99 -5.03
C ALA A 26 20.50 4.16 -6.28
N VAL A 27 19.27 4.28 -6.78
CA VAL A 27 18.92 3.90 -8.16
C VAL A 27 18.43 5.17 -8.85
N SER A 28 19.13 5.59 -9.89
CA SER A 28 18.81 6.84 -10.59
C SER A 28 19.01 6.70 -12.10
N GLY A 29 18.36 7.58 -12.86
CA GLY A 29 18.49 7.65 -14.31
C GLY A 29 17.18 8.03 -14.98
N GLU A 30 17.16 8.07 -16.30
CA GLU A 30 15.99 8.42 -17.13
C GLU A 30 15.41 7.21 -17.88
N GLY A 31 15.87 6.01 -17.55
CA GLY A 31 15.48 4.77 -18.19
C GLY A 31 14.08 4.28 -17.78
N THR A 32 13.63 3.20 -18.40
CA THR A 32 12.36 2.55 -18.10
C THR A 32 12.59 1.12 -17.61
N LEU A 33 12.05 0.82 -16.44
CA LEU A 33 11.96 -0.53 -15.88
C LEU A 33 10.57 -1.10 -16.15
N ASP A 34 10.46 -1.94 -17.18
CA ASP A 34 9.24 -2.65 -17.50
C ASP A 34 9.23 -4.05 -16.86
N CYS A 35 8.43 -4.23 -15.83
CA CYS A 35 8.36 -5.47 -15.06
C CYS A 35 7.54 -6.58 -15.72
N ARG A 36 6.86 -6.31 -16.84
CA ARG A 36 6.05 -7.29 -17.62
C ARG A 36 5.05 -8.07 -16.77
N GLY A 37 4.43 -7.43 -15.80
CA GLY A 37 3.63 -8.05 -14.73
C GLY A 37 2.35 -8.76 -15.16
N LYS A 38 1.89 -8.60 -16.42
CA LYS A 38 0.62 -9.15 -16.88
C LYS A 38 0.47 -10.67 -16.64
N VAL A 39 1.55 -11.43 -16.74
CA VAL A 39 1.53 -12.89 -16.47
C VAL A 39 1.10 -13.22 -15.03
N PHE A 40 1.39 -12.31 -14.09
CA PHE A 40 0.96 -12.44 -12.70
C PHE A 40 -0.48 -11.97 -12.51
N TRP A 41 -0.93 -10.96 -13.28
CA TRP A 41 -2.27 -10.41 -13.17
C TRP A 41 -3.32 -11.42 -13.63
N ASP A 42 -3.13 -12.05 -14.79
CA ASP A 42 -4.05 -13.03 -15.32
C ASP A 42 -4.20 -14.21 -14.35
N LYS A 43 -3.09 -14.75 -13.85
CA LYS A 43 -3.09 -15.81 -12.83
C LYS A 43 -3.82 -15.42 -11.55
N TYR A 44 -3.63 -14.19 -11.07
CA TYR A 44 -4.30 -13.73 -9.87
C TYR A 44 -5.81 -13.65 -10.05
N TRP A 45 -6.27 -13.08 -11.15
CA TRP A 45 -7.71 -12.92 -11.39
C TRP A 45 -8.42 -14.27 -11.54
N GLU A 46 -7.77 -15.27 -12.15
CA GLU A 46 -8.27 -16.65 -12.20
C GLU A 46 -8.35 -17.25 -10.79
N MET A 47 -7.26 -17.20 -10.04
CA MET A 47 -7.20 -17.71 -8.66
C MET A 47 -8.22 -17.01 -7.75
N ARG A 48 -8.36 -15.70 -7.87
CA ARG A 48 -9.30 -14.93 -7.06
C ARG A 48 -10.76 -15.39 -7.27
N LYS A 49 -11.17 -15.62 -8.51
CA LYS A 49 -12.53 -16.15 -8.81
C LYS A 49 -12.80 -17.49 -8.11
N GLU A 50 -11.80 -18.36 -8.05
CA GLU A 50 -11.94 -19.65 -7.36
C GLU A 50 -11.91 -19.51 -5.84
N TYR A 51 -11.06 -18.64 -5.32
CA TYR A 51 -10.93 -18.41 -3.88
C TYR A 51 -12.16 -17.71 -3.28
N GLU A 52 -12.74 -16.76 -3.98
CA GLU A 52 -13.96 -16.08 -3.53
C GLU A 52 -15.13 -17.06 -3.38
N LYS A 53 -15.30 -18.03 -4.28
CA LYS A 53 -16.33 -19.09 -4.18
C LYS A 53 -16.14 -19.97 -2.94
N LYS A 54 -14.91 -20.10 -2.45
CA LYS A 54 -14.54 -20.92 -1.29
C LYS A 54 -14.48 -20.11 0.02
N GLY A 55 -14.83 -18.82 0.00
CA GLY A 55 -14.68 -17.95 1.18
C GLY A 55 -13.23 -17.61 1.54
N LEU A 56 -12.31 -17.73 0.58
CA LEU A 56 -10.87 -17.51 0.77
C LEU A 56 -10.38 -16.16 0.22
N ARG A 57 -11.27 -15.15 0.11
CA ARG A 57 -10.88 -13.81 -0.35
C ARG A 57 -9.71 -13.21 0.47
N TRP A 58 -9.70 -13.49 1.76
CA TRP A 58 -8.74 -12.95 2.72
C TRP A 58 -7.29 -13.44 2.49
N ILE A 59 -7.09 -14.53 1.75
CA ILE A 59 -5.76 -15.16 1.60
C ILE A 59 -5.21 -15.20 0.17
N VAL A 60 -6.04 -14.97 -0.84
CA VAL A 60 -5.61 -15.08 -2.25
C VAL A 60 -4.43 -14.19 -2.60
N ASP A 61 -4.32 -13.01 -1.99
CA ASP A 61 -3.20 -12.08 -2.23
C ASP A 61 -1.86 -12.63 -1.74
N TYR A 62 -1.87 -13.55 -0.80
CA TYR A 62 -0.69 -14.19 -0.20
C TYR A 62 -0.35 -15.52 -0.85
N ASP A 63 -1.33 -16.24 -1.35
CA ASP A 63 -1.12 -17.52 -2.06
C ASP A 63 -0.69 -17.28 -3.50
N CYS A 64 -1.25 -16.28 -4.18
CA CYS A 64 -0.82 -15.86 -5.50
C CYS A 64 0.46 -15.02 -5.44
N LYS A 65 1.60 -15.66 -5.37
CA LYS A 65 2.90 -14.97 -5.30
C LYS A 65 3.18 -14.21 -6.59
N ARG A 66 3.42 -12.90 -6.43
CA ARG A 66 3.67 -11.94 -7.52
C ARG A 66 4.93 -11.15 -7.23
N VAL A 67 5.60 -10.66 -8.27
CA VAL A 67 6.87 -9.92 -8.13
C VAL A 67 6.61 -8.42 -7.99
N ARG A 68 7.17 -7.79 -6.95
CA ARG A 68 7.20 -6.34 -6.78
C ARG A 68 8.15 -5.70 -7.78
N GLY A 69 7.93 -4.42 -8.10
CA GLY A 69 8.90 -3.67 -8.91
C GLY A 69 10.20 -3.42 -8.14
N ILE A 70 10.15 -2.66 -7.06
CA ILE A 70 11.30 -2.30 -6.24
C ILE A 70 10.99 -2.60 -4.77
N LEU A 71 11.98 -3.13 -4.07
CA LEU A 71 11.97 -3.28 -2.62
C LEU A 71 13.18 -2.59 -2.01
N VAL A 72 12.93 -1.67 -1.09
CA VAL A 72 13.92 -1.13 -0.15
C VAL A 72 13.57 -1.69 1.21
N GLU A 73 14.41 -2.54 1.81
CA GLU A 73 14.12 -3.17 3.09
C GLU A 73 15.28 -3.05 4.07
N ARG A 74 15.00 -2.64 5.31
CA ARG A 74 15.99 -2.51 6.40
C ARG A 74 17.22 -1.68 5.98
N SER A 75 16.97 -0.60 5.27
CA SER A 75 17.99 0.24 4.64
C SER A 75 17.85 1.70 5.08
N SER A 76 18.91 2.47 4.94
CA SER A 76 18.89 3.89 5.27
C SER A 76 19.62 4.74 4.24
N ASP A 77 19.22 6.01 4.14
CA ASP A 77 19.83 6.98 3.21
C ASP A 77 19.76 6.49 1.75
N ILE A 78 18.56 6.07 1.33
CA ILE A 78 18.32 5.50 -0.01
C ILE A 78 17.64 6.53 -0.89
N THR A 79 18.11 6.64 -2.13
CA THR A 79 17.50 7.52 -3.15
C THR A 79 17.04 6.72 -4.36
N LEU A 80 15.76 6.88 -4.73
CA LEU A 80 15.20 6.40 -5.99
C LEU A 80 14.85 7.62 -6.84
N LYS A 81 15.43 7.78 -8.04
CA LYS A 81 15.30 9.05 -8.76
C LYS A 81 15.20 8.93 -10.28
N GLY A 82 14.17 9.57 -10.85
CA GLY A 82 14.13 10.05 -12.24
C GLY A 82 13.73 9.02 -13.30
N PHE A 83 13.52 7.76 -12.97
CA PHE A 83 13.19 6.70 -13.93
C PHE A 83 11.69 6.36 -14.00
N THR A 84 11.31 5.66 -15.06
CA THR A 84 9.98 5.12 -15.24
C THR A 84 9.90 3.67 -14.75
N LEU A 85 8.90 3.36 -13.92
CA LEU A 85 8.55 2.01 -13.49
C LEU A 85 7.18 1.65 -14.06
N MET A 86 7.07 0.50 -14.73
CA MET A 86 5.77 0.13 -15.30
C MET A 86 5.46 -1.36 -15.27
N ARG A 87 4.17 -1.68 -15.29
CA ARG A 87 3.60 -3.03 -15.36
C ARG A 87 4.18 -3.97 -14.31
N THR A 88 4.20 -3.55 -13.05
CA THR A 88 4.65 -4.41 -11.94
C THR A 88 3.69 -5.56 -11.70
N GLY A 89 4.18 -6.69 -11.24
CA GLY A 89 3.33 -7.86 -10.97
C GLY A 89 2.53 -7.72 -9.68
N PHE A 90 3.00 -6.89 -8.78
CA PHE A 90 2.44 -6.53 -7.47
C PHE A 90 2.83 -5.07 -7.20
N TRP A 91 2.90 -4.61 -5.95
CA TRP A 91 3.29 -3.25 -5.57
C TRP A 91 4.47 -2.72 -6.38
N GLY A 92 4.36 -1.46 -6.80
CA GLY A 92 5.38 -0.78 -7.60
C GLY A 92 6.69 -0.62 -6.86
N CYS A 93 6.70 0.23 -5.86
CA CYS A 93 7.86 0.50 -5.02
C CYS A 93 7.47 0.34 -3.55
N GLN A 94 8.09 -0.59 -2.84
CA GLN A 94 7.89 -0.75 -1.39
C GLN A 94 9.13 -0.32 -0.61
N VAL A 95 8.94 0.59 0.35
CA VAL A 95 9.94 0.95 1.37
C VAL A 95 9.49 0.34 2.70
N LEU A 96 10.24 -0.63 3.19
CA LEU A 96 9.89 -1.48 4.32
C LEU A 96 10.99 -1.42 5.40
N TYR A 97 10.61 -1.14 6.65
CA TYR A 97 11.53 -1.11 7.80
C TYR A 97 12.77 -0.23 7.59
N SER A 98 12.63 0.86 6.84
CA SER A 98 13.72 1.70 6.38
C SER A 98 13.57 3.14 6.86
N ASN A 99 14.63 3.92 6.77
CA ASN A 99 14.57 5.32 7.15
C ASN A 99 15.42 6.22 6.24
N TYR A 100 15.12 7.53 6.26
CA TYR A 100 15.82 8.54 5.45
C TYR A 100 15.87 8.18 3.96
N CYS A 101 14.73 7.77 3.38
CA CYS A 101 14.64 7.47 1.96
C CYS A 101 14.00 8.62 1.19
N THR A 102 14.52 8.90 0.00
CA THR A 102 13.97 9.88 -0.94
C THR A 102 13.52 9.19 -2.22
N ILE A 103 12.29 9.46 -2.62
CA ILE A 103 11.71 9.02 -3.89
C ILE A 103 11.38 10.28 -4.68
N ASP A 104 12.17 10.59 -5.71
CA ASP A 104 12.13 11.85 -6.44
C ASP A 104 11.96 11.62 -7.94
N GLY A 105 10.90 12.18 -8.51
CA GLY A 105 10.69 12.22 -9.96
C GLY A 105 10.44 10.87 -10.62
N LEU A 106 9.89 9.89 -9.89
CA LEU A 106 9.48 8.62 -10.51
C LEU A 106 8.20 8.81 -11.32
N VAL A 107 8.18 8.21 -12.51
CA VAL A 107 6.96 7.99 -13.28
C VAL A 107 6.56 6.53 -13.10
N ILE A 108 5.41 6.29 -12.48
CA ILE A 108 4.90 4.94 -12.27
C ILE A 108 3.66 4.73 -13.13
N ASN A 109 3.71 3.74 -14.04
CA ASN A 109 2.63 3.47 -14.97
C ASN A 109 2.24 1.98 -14.94
N ASN A 110 1.37 1.64 -14.01
CA ASN A 110 0.89 0.28 -13.78
C ASN A 110 -0.47 -0.01 -14.44
N ASN A 111 -1.06 0.96 -15.14
CA ASN A 111 -2.33 0.78 -15.85
C ASN A 111 -2.19 0.31 -17.31
N LEU A 112 -0.97 0.08 -17.80
CA LEU A 112 -0.71 -0.33 -19.15
C LEU A 112 -0.96 -1.82 -19.38
N GLY A 113 -1.78 -2.14 -20.38
CA GLY A 113 -1.97 -3.53 -20.83
C GLY A 113 -2.95 -4.37 -20.02
N GLY A 114 -3.76 -3.74 -19.16
CA GLY A 114 -4.82 -4.39 -18.41
C GLY A 114 -4.99 -3.88 -16.99
N HIS A 115 -5.75 -4.62 -16.18
CA HIS A 115 -6.04 -4.31 -14.79
C HIS A 115 -5.17 -5.16 -13.85
N GLY A 116 -4.07 -4.57 -13.39
CA GLY A 116 -3.13 -5.20 -12.46
C GLY A 116 -3.68 -5.23 -11.03
N PRO A 117 -3.80 -6.42 -10.40
CA PRO A 117 -4.29 -6.53 -9.03
C PRO A 117 -3.23 -6.10 -8.02
N SER A 118 -3.59 -5.21 -7.08
CA SER A 118 -2.67 -4.70 -6.07
C SER A 118 -1.36 -4.17 -6.69
N THR A 119 -1.49 -3.40 -7.76
CA THR A 119 -0.37 -2.72 -8.42
C THR A 119 -0.29 -1.28 -7.93
N ASP A 120 -0.26 -1.12 -6.59
CA ASP A 120 -0.06 0.13 -5.89
C ASP A 120 1.20 0.84 -6.44
N GLY A 121 1.23 2.16 -6.38
CA GLY A 121 2.37 2.93 -6.88
C GLY A 121 3.56 2.87 -5.93
N ILE A 122 3.45 3.55 -4.80
CA ILE A 122 4.49 3.66 -3.78
C ILE A 122 3.90 3.25 -2.43
N ASP A 123 4.46 2.25 -1.81
CA ASP A 123 4.07 1.74 -0.49
C ASP A 123 5.16 2.01 0.55
N ILE A 124 4.83 2.77 1.58
CA ILE A 124 5.70 3.02 2.74
C ILE A 124 5.17 2.20 3.91
N ASP A 125 5.93 1.21 4.36
CA ASP A 125 5.49 0.26 5.39
C ASP A 125 6.49 0.21 6.54
N SER A 126 6.04 0.56 7.74
CA SER A 126 6.85 0.56 8.98
C SER A 126 8.21 1.26 8.80
N SER A 127 8.19 2.40 8.14
CA SER A 127 9.37 3.18 7.75
C SER A 127 9.23 4.64 8.19
N THR A 128 10.34 5.33 8.38
CA THR A 128 10.33 6.68 8.97
C THR A 128 11.20 7.67 8.18
N ASN A 129 10.86 8.97 8.26
CA ASN A 129 11.63 10.05 7.65
C ASN A 129 11.77 9.87 6.12
N ILE A 130 10.63 9.77 5.43
CA ILE A 130 10.57 9.52 3.99
C ILE A 130 10.12 10.80 3.26
N LEU A 131 10.79 11.12 2.18
CA LEU A 131 10.40 12.16 1.23
C LEU A 131 9.95 11.51 -0.09
N ILE A 132 8.74 11.86 -0.53
CA ILE A 132 8.22 11.50 -1.84
C ILE A 132 7.91 12.79 -2.57
N GLU A 133 8.59 13.05 -3.68
CA GLU A 133 8.41 14.30 -4.40
C GLU A 133 8.49 14.17 -5.92
N ASN A 134 7.82 15.09 -6.62
CA ASN A 134 7.87 15.21 -8.08
C ASN A 134 7.45 13.93 -8.83
N CYS A 135 6.69 13.05 -8.22
CA CYS A 135 6.28 11.77 -8.81
C CYS A 135 4.96 11.90 -9.59
N ASP A 136 4.85 11.15 -10.67
CA ASP A 136 3.63 10.99 -11.48
C ASP A 136 3.21 9.52 -11.45
N VAL A 137 2.07 9.20 -10.80
CA VAL A 137 1.67 7.83 -10.52
C VAL A 137 0.32 7.51 -11.16
N ASP A 138 0.29 6.51 -12.02
CA ASP A 138 -0.90 5.93 -12.65
C ASP A 138 -0.94 4.43 -12.36
N CYS A 139 -1.81 4.00 -11.45
CA CYS A 139 -1.88 2.61 -11.01
C CYS A 139 -3.31 2.09 -10.90
N ASN A 140 -3.47 0.80 -10.59
CA ASN A 140 -4.80 0.15 -10.46
C ASN A 140 -5.30 0.07 -9.02
N ASP A 141 -4.47 0.38 -8.03
CA ASP A 141 -4.83 0.40 -6.61
C ASP A 141 -4.41 1.74 -5.99
N ASP A 142 -3.92 1.80 -4.77
CA ASP A 142 -3.54 3.05 -4.12
C ASP A 142 -2.26 3.66 -4.74
N ASN A 143 -2.25 4.97 -5.00
CA ASN A 143 -1.10 5.60 -5.67
C ASN A 143 0.09 5.77 -4.71
N ILE A 144 -0.13 6.44 -3.57
CA ILE A 144 0.85 6.53 -2.48
C ILE A 144 0.18 5.96 -1.23
N CYS A 145 0.67 4.85 -0.77
CA CYS A 145 0.05 4.08 0.30
C CYS A 145 0.96 3.98 1.52
N ILE A 146 0.44 4.31 2.68
CA ILE A 146 1.14 4.30 3.96
C ILE A 146 0.59 3.15 4.80
N LYS A 147 1.46 2.24 5.21
CA LYS A 147 1.11 0.97 5.88
C LYS A 147 1.99 0.74 7.10
N SER A 148 1.55 -0.09 8.05
CA SER A 148 2.33 -0.42 9.25
C SER A 148 2.00 -1.80 9.84
N GLY A 149 1.77 -2.78 8.96
CA GLY A 149 1.51 -4.14 9.40
C GLY A 149 0.03 -4.47 9.65
N ARG A 150 -0.27 -5.76 9.73
CA ARG A 150 -1.62 -6.31 9.74
C ARG A 150 -1.85 -7.23 10.92
N ASP A 151 -2.97 -6.99 11.64
CA ASP A 151 -3.55 -7.85 12.66
C ASP A 151 -2.53 -8.29 13.73
N ALA A 152 -2.58 -9.51 14.22
CA ALA A 152 -1.70 -10.02 15.26
C ALA A 152 -0.21 -9.94 14.88
N ASP A 153 0.15 -10.21 13.62
CA ASP A 153 1.54 -10.12 13.16
C ASP A 153 2.04 -8.67 13.12
N GLY A 154 1.21 -7.75 12.63
CA GLY A 154 1.55 -6.33 12.65
C GLY A 154 1.69 -5.77 14.07
N LEU A 155 0.80 -6.16 14.99
CA LEU A 155 0.90 -5.80 16.41
C LEU A 155 2.11 -6.42 17.10
N ARG A 156 2.52 -7.61 16.71
CA ARG A 156 3.76 -8.27 17.19
C ARG A 156 5.01 -7.48 16.81
N VAL A 157 5.07 -7.04 15.56
CA VAL A 157 6.21 -6.24 15.06
C VAL A 157 6.17 -4.83 15.63
N ASN A 158 4.99 -4.21 15.68
CA ASN A 158 4.72 -2.92 16.31
C ASN A 158 5.67 -1.79 15.90
N LEU A 159 5.96 -1.66 14.62
CA LEU A 159 6.76 -0.58 14.06
C LEU A 159 5.86 0.40 13.30
N PRO A 160 5.85 1.69 13.67
CA PRO A 160 5.04 2.69 12.99
C PRO A 160 5.60 3.08 11.63
N THR A 161 4.75 3.71 10.82
CA THR A 161 5.18 4.56 9.72
C THR A 161 4.94 6.01 10.11
N GLU A 162 6.01 6.82 10.10
CA GLU A 162 5.92 8.20 10.59
C GLU A 162 6.91 9.16 9.93
N ASN A 163 6.59 10.46 10.01
CA ASN A 163 7.40 11.55 9.47
C ASN A 163 7.58 11.42 7.95
N ILE A 164 6.47 11.41 7.23
CA ILE A 164 6.43 11.29 5.77
C ILE A 164 6.04 12.62 5.17
N VAL A 165 6.80 13.09 4.20
CA VAL A 165 6.48 14.27 3.38
C VAL A 165 6.21 13.83 1.95
N ILE A 166 5.06 14.25 1.41
CA ILE A 166 4.62 13.97 0.03
C ILE A 166 4.32 15.31 -0.63
N ARG A 167 5.05 15.66 -1.69
CA ARG A 167 4.89 16.96 -2.34
C ARG A 167 5.09 16.93 -3.84
N ASN A 168 4.46 17.87 -4.54
CA ASN A 168 4.61 18.05 -5.98
C ASN A 168 4.30 16.76 -6.77
N CYS A 169 3.37 15.95 -6.29
CA CYS A 169 3.03 14.66 -6.92
C CYS A 169 1.68 14.72 -7.63
N ILE A 170 1.57 13.91 -8.67
CA ILE A 170 0.32 13.70 -9.42
C ILE A 170 -0.08 12.23 -9.28
N ALA A 171 -1.31 11.98 -8.87
CA ALA A 171 -1.92 10.66 -8.92
C ALA A 171 -2.97 10.61 -10.02
N ARG A 172 -2.85 9.61 -10.89
CA ARG A 172 -3.79 9.38 -12.00
C ARG A 172 -4.50 8.06 -11.79
N LYS A 173 -5.85 8.08 -11.88
CA LYS A 173 -6.66 6.89 -11.64
C LYS A 173 -6.36 6.23 -10.27
N GLY A 174 -6.62 4.95 -10.15
CA GLY A 174 -6.40 4.22 -8.91
C GLY A 174 -7.38 4.53 -7.78
N ALA A 175 -7.07 4.08 -6.58
CA ALA A 175 -7.97 4.20 -5.45
C ALA A 175 -7.77 5.51 -4.67
N GLY A 176 -6.64 5.77 -4.08
CA GLY A 176 -6.37 7.01 -3.37
C GLY A 176 -5.13 7.72 -3.88
N LEU A 177 -5.11 9.08 -3.86
CA LEU A 177 -3.88 9.83 -4.04
C LEU A 177 -2.94 9.52 -2.89
N ILE A 178 -3.40 9.75 -1.64
CA ILE A 178 -2.76 9.29 -0.42
C ILE A 178 -3.72 8.33 0.28
N THR A 179 -3.27 7.13 0.56
CA THR A 179 -4.02 6.14 1.34
C THR A 179 -3.23 5.77 2.60
N CYS A 180 -3.86 5.85 3.77
CA CYS A 180 -3.35 5.30 5.01
C CYS A 180 -4.09 4.00 5.31
N GLY A 181 -3.37 2.88 5.32
CA GLY A 181 -3.92 1.52 5.54
C GLY A 181 -4.17 0.73 4.24
N SER A 182 -4.87 -0.43 4.33
CA SER A 182 -5.60 -0.94 5.52
C SER A 182 -4.71 -1.56 6.59
N GLU A 183 -3.44 -1.74 6.36
CA GLU A 183 -2.47 -2.29 7.30
C GLU A 183 -2.01 -1.17 8.27
N THR A 184 -2.60 -1.13 9.49
CA THR A 184 -2.42 -0.01 10.44
C THR A 184 -1.87 -0.42 11.80
N SER A 185 -1.56 -1.71 12.00
CA SER A 185 -1.30 -2.28 13.34
C SER A 185 -0.16 -1.60 14.10
N GLY A 186 0.88 -1.15 13.41
CA GLY A 186 2.01 -0.41 14.03
C GLY A 186 1.78 1.10 14.17
N SER A 187 0.63 1.62 13.73
CA SER A 187 0.27 3.05 13.66
C SER A 187 0.91 3.81 12.49
N ILE A 188 0.20 4.85 12.05
CA ILE A 188 0.61 5.76 10.97
C ILE A 188 0.45 7.18 11.52
N ARG A 189 1.53 7.99 11.49
CA ARG A 189 1.48 9.34 12.07
C ARG A 189 2.43 10.34 11.42
N ASN A 190 2.08 11.63 11.58
CA ASN A 190 2.90 12.74 11.09
C ASN A 190 3.12 12.67 9.57
N ILE A 191 2.03 12.65 8.82
CA ILE A 191 2.05 12.65 7.35
C ILE A 191 1.70 14.05 6.87
N LEU A 192 2.54 14.64 6.03
CA LEU A 192 2.32 15.92 5.39
C LEU A 192 2.27 15.76 3.87
N GLY A 193 1.12 16.10 3.27
CA GLY A 193 0.95 16.17 1.82
C GLY A 193 0.65 17.59 1.36
N TYR A 194 1.39 18.12 0.37
CA TYR A 194 1.10 19.44 -0.18
C TYR A 194 1.52 19.59 -1.64
N ASN A 195 0.87 20.57 -2.31
CA ASN A 195 1.02 20.80 -3.75
C ASN A 195 0.82 19.51 -4.56
N LEU A 196 -0.35 18.91 -4.42
CA LEU A 196 -0.69 17.62 -4.99
C LEU A 196 -1.79 17.74 -6.04
N GLN A 197 -1.83 16.79 -6.96
CA GLN A 197 -2.89 16.67 -7.96
C GLN A 197 -3.46 15.25 -7.94
N ALA A 198 -4.78 15.16 -7.93
CA ALA A 198 -5.53 13.91 -8.05
C ALA A 198 -6.40 13.98 -9.31
N VAL A 199 -6.17 13.10 -10.28
CA VAL A 199 -6.89 13.09 -11.55
C VAL A 199 -7.54 11.72 -11.78
N GLY A 200 -8.85 11.64 -11.58
CA GLY A 200 -9.59 10.39 -11.80
C GLY A 200 -9.39 9.31 -10.74
N THR A 201 -8.83 9.64 -9.58
CA THR A 201 -8.72 8.72 -8.43
C THR A 201 -10.09 8.53 -7.75
N SER A 202 -10.28 7.44 -7.00
CA SER A 202 -11.48 7.27 -6.20
C SER A 202 -11.54 8.26 -5.04
N ALA A 203 -10.40 8.57 -4.42
CA ALA A 203 -10.31 9.53 -3.33
C ALA A 203 -9.02 10.35 -3.40
N VAL A 204 -9.05 11.55 -2.79
CA VAL A 204 -7.82 12.31 -2.55
C VAL A 204 -7.12 11.73 -1.32
N LEU A 205 -7.76 11.78 -0.16
CA LEU A 205 -7.26 11.16 1.07
C LEU A 205 -8.16 9.99 1.45
N ARG A 206 -7.54 8.83 1.65
CA ARG A 206 -8.25 7.62 2.04
C ARG A 206 -7.65 7.05 3.32
N LEU A 207 -8.48 6.88 4.33
CA LEU A 207 -8.13 6.25 5.60
C LEU A 207 -8.91 4.95 5.72
N LYS A 208 -8.25 3.83 5.80
CA LYS A 208 -8.92 2.52 5.87
C LYS A 208 -8.25 1.61 6.88
N SER A 209 -9.06 0.89 7.66
CA SER A 209 -8.62 -0.10 8.63
C SER A 209 -9.70 -1.17 8.84
N ALA A 210 -9.52 -2.07 9.78
CA ALA A 210 -10.50 -3.07 10.19
C ALA A 210 -10.48 -3.24 11.71
N MET A 211 -11.58 -3.74 12.28
CA MET A 211 -11.77 -3.81 13.74
C MET A 211 -10.90 -4.87 14.45
N ASN A 212 -10.06 -5.57 13.70
CA ASN A 212 -9.04 -6.50 14.20
C ASN A 212 -7.61 -6.02 13.89
N ARG A 213 -7.45 -4.80 13.33
CA ARG A 213 -6.18 -4.28 12.81
C ARG A 213 -5.36 -3.57 13.87
N GLY A 214 -6.04 -2.80 14.73
CA GLY A 214 -5.40 -1.95 15.73
C GLY A 214 -4.66 -0.76 15.13
N GLY A 215 -3.86 -0.14 15.97
CA GLY A 215 -3.07 1.03 15.64
C GLY A 215 -3.88 2.32 15.54
N THR A 216 -3.15 3.42 15.34
CA THR A 216 -3.73 4.76 15.22
C THR A 216 -3.24 5.43 13.95
N ILE A 217 -4.15 6.00 13.15
CA ILE A 217 -3.82 6.96 12.10
C ILE A 217 -4.01 8.35 12.69
N GLU A 218 -2.94 9.13 12.82
CA GLU A 218 -2.99 10.44 13.45
C GLU A 218 -2.03 11.47 12.86
N ASN A 219 -2.38 12.75 13.05
CA ASN A 219 -1.58 13.89 12.59
C ASN A 219 -1.35 13.82 11.08
N ILE A 220 -2.42 13.71 10.32
CA ILE A 220 -2.41 13.70 8.86
C ILE A 220 -2.77 15.10 8.38
N TYR A 221 -1.86 15.76 7.68
CA TYR A 221 -2.02 17.11 7.17
C TYR A 221 -1.94 17.09 5.64
N MET A 222 -2.94 17.64 4.99
CA MET A 222 -2.97 17.77 3.54
C MET A 222 -3.44 19.16 3.15
N THR A 223 -2.67 19.84 2.29
CA THR A 223 -2.97 21.20 1.81
C THR A 223 -2.62 21.36 0.34
N ASP A 224 -3.15 22.38 -0.31
CA ASP A 224 -2.87 22.75 -1.70
C ASP A 224 -3.06 21.57 -2.67
N VAL A 225 -4.27 21.01 -2.68
CA VAL A 225 -4.61 19.88 -3.54
C VAL A 225 -5.57 20.29 -4.64
N LYS A 226 -5.25 19.93 -5.87
CA LYS A 226 -6.17 20.02 -7.02
C LYS A 226 -6.73 18.63 -7.29
N ALA A 227 -8.05 18.51 -7.25
CA ALA A 227 -8.75 17.26 -7.50
C ALA A 227 -9.66 17.40 -8.72
N GLU A 228 -9.47 16.56 -9.72
CA GLU A 228 -10.25 16.54 -10.96
C GLU A 228 -10.82 15.14 -11.21
N ASN A 229 -12.13 15.05 -11.43
CA ASN A 229 -12.85 13.79 -11.64
C ASN A 229 -12.62 12.76 -10.50
N VAL A 230 -12.55 13.23 -9.26
CA VAL A 230 -12.36 12.43 -8.06
C VAL A 230 -13.71 12.24 -7.36
N ARG A 231 -14.00 11.02 -6.92
CA ARG A 231 -15.26 10.71 -6.27
C ARG A 231 -15.38 11.30 -4.85
N HIS A 232 -14.30 11.21 -4.07
CA HIS A 232 -14.26 11.65 -2.68
C HIS A 232 -13.01 12.47 -2.37
N VAL A 233 -13.17 13.61 -1.70
CA VAL A 233 -12.00 14.32 -1.15
C VAL A 233 -11.44 13.56 0.03
N LEU A 234 -12.31 13.09 0.93
CA LEU A 234 -11.95 12.27 2.07
C LEU A 234 -12.84 11.03 2.13
N ALA A 235 -12.24 9.86 2.24
CA ALA A 235 -12.91 8.60 2.53
C ALA A 235 -12.29 7.95 3.77
N ALA A 236 -13.10 7.66 4.78
CA ALA A 236 -12.63 7.03 6.03
C ALA A 236 -13.50 5.81 6.35
N ASP A 237 -12.88 4.66 6.58
CA ASP A 237 -13.56 3.40 6.87
C ASP A 237 -12.77 2.57 7.88
N LEU A 238 -13.37 2.36 9.06
CA LEU A 238 -12.81 1.52 10.14
C LEU A 238 -13.17 0.03 10.01
N ASN A 239 -14.02 -0.33 9.06
CA ASN A 239 -14.43 -1.71 8.80
C ASN A 239 -14.33 -2.05 7.31
N TRP A 240 -13.19 -1.66 6.73
CA TRP A 240 -12.96 -1.75 5.29
C TRP A 240 -12.88 -3.19 4.80
N ASN A 241 -13.66 -3.48 3.74
CA ASN A 241 -13.66 -4.73 3.00
C ASN A 241 -13.63 -6.00 3.89
N PRO A 242 -14.72 -6.33 4.57
CA PRO A 242 -14.75 -7.43 5.53
C PRO A 242 -14.26 -8.78 4.99
N SER A 243 -14.56 -9.10 3.73
CA SER A 243 -14.12 -10.37 3.11
C SER A 243 -12.60 -10.48 2.92
N TYR A 244 -11.91 -9.33 2.80
CA TYR A 244 -10.46 -9.27 2.78
C TYR A 244 -9.88 -9.16 4.19
N SER A 245 -10.52 -8.34 5.04
CA SER A 245 -9.94 -7.92 6.32
C SER A 245 -10.05 -8.97 7.41
N TYR A 246 -11.13 -9.78 7.42
CA TYR A 246 -11.33 -10.80 8.44
C TYR A 246 -11.03 -12.18 7.90
N SER A 247 -10.00 -12.82 8.48
CA SER A 247 -9.59 -14.17 8.12
C SER A 247 -10.49 -15.20 8.80
N VAL A 248 -11.18 -16.00 8.02
CA VAL A 248 -12.06 -17.08 8.51
C VAL A 248 -11.72 -18.36 7.79
N LEU A 249 -11.35 -19.41 8.53
CA LEU A 249 -11.06 -20.71 7.94
C LEU A 249 -12.37 -21.39 7.55
N PRO A 250 -12.60 -21.72 6.27
CA PRO A 250 -13.78 -22.48 5.88
C PRO A 250 -13.78 -23.88 6.49
N LYS A 251 -14.97 -24.42 6.81
CA LYS A 251 -15.14 -25.73 7.45
C LYS A 251 -14.40 -26.87 6.73
N GLU A 252 -14.31 -26.81 5.42
CA GLU A 252 -13.62 -27.83 4.63
C GLU A 252 -12.12 -27.94 4.91
N TYR A 253 -11.52 -26.92 5.56
CA TYR A 253 -10.10 -26.90 5.94
C TYR A 253 -9.88 -27.20 7.43
N GLU A 254 -10.92 -27.36 8.24
CA GLU A 254 -10.80 -27.73 9.65
C GLU A 254 -10.09 -29.07 9.81
N GLY A 255 -9.08 -29.11 10.66
CA GLY A 255 -8.25 -30.32 10.91
C GLY A 255 -7.28 -30.69 9.79
N LYS A 256 -7.24 -29.93 8.69
CA LYS A 256 -6.23 -30.13 7.64
C LYS A 256 -4.96 -29.35 7.92
N ASP A 257 -3.85 -29.82 7.36
CA ASP A 257 -2.61 -29.03 7.35
C ASP A 257 -2.78 -27.84 6.40
N ILE A 258 -2.54 -26.64 6.94
CA ILE A 258 -2.63 -25.36 6.23
C ILE A 258 -1.27 -24.66 6.22
N PRO A 259 -0.99 -23.83 5.20
CA PRO A 259 0.27 -23.10 5.11
C PRO A 259 0.55 -22.22 6.33
N GLU A 260 1.84 -21.97 6.64
CA GLU A 260 2.27 -21.12 7.76
C GLU A 260 1.61 -19.73 7.71
N HIS A 261 1.61 -19.08 6.57
CA HIS A 261 1.03 -17.75 6.42
C HIS A 261 -0.51 -17.72 6.61
N TRP A 262 -1.21 -18.83 6.36
CA TRP A 262 -2.62 -18.94 6.74
C TRP A 262 -2.77 -18.94 8.26
N ARG A 263 -1.92 -19.68 8.98
CA ARG A 263 -1.94 -19.71 10.45
C ARG A 263 -1.65 -18.33 11.03
N VAL A 264 -0.69 -17.60 10.47
CA VAL A 264 -0.38 -16.22 10.85
C VAL A 264 -1.61 -15.33 10.69
N MET A 265 -2.30 -15.41 9.54
CA MET A 265 -3.50 -14.62 9.23
C MET A 265 -4.72 -14.98 10.10
N LEU A 266 -4.80 -16.21 10.54
CA LEU A 266 -5.87 -16.72 11.41
C LEU A 266 -5.60 -16.48 12.90
N THR A 267 -4.39 -16.01 13.27
CA THR A 267 -4.05 -15.73 14.67
C THR A 267 -4.90 -14.56 15.19
N PRO A 268 -5.71 -14.76 16.24
CA PRO A 268 -6.55 -13.70 16.77
C PRO A 268 -5.74 -12.62 17.48
N VAL A 269 -6.22 -11.39 17.39
CA VAL A 269 -5.70 -10.31 18.23
C VAL A 269 -6.24 -10.48 19.65
N THR A 270 -5.34 -10.54 20.61
CA THR A 270 -5.68 -10.77 22.01
C THR A 270 -4.99 -9.74 22.92
N PRO A 271 -5.73 -9.07 23.82
CA PRO A 271 -7.20 -9.06 23.89
C PRO A 271 -7.82 -8.33 22.67
N PRO A 272 -9.09 -8.57 22.33
CA PRO A 272 -9.71 -8.01 21.12
C PRO A 272 -9.64 -6.49 20.99
N GLU A 273 -9.65 -5.76 22.09
CA GLU A 273 -9.60 -4.29 22.14
C GLU A 273 -8.30 -3.72 21.50
N LYS A 274 -7.20 -4.48 21.52
CA LYS A 274 -5.98 -4.12 20.80
C LYS A 274 -6.16 -4.06 19.28
N GLY A 275 -7.18 -4.72 18.77
CA GLY A 275 -7.55 -4.69 17.36
C GLY A 275 -8.34 -3.45 16.94
N TYR A 276 -8.84 -2.63 17.86
CA TYR A 276 -9.63 -1.46 17.51
C TYR A 276 -8.75 -0.34 16.98
N PRO A 277 -8.92 0.05 15.69
CA PRO A 277 -8.15 1.15 15.12
C PRO A 277 -8.73 2.50 15.52
N HIS A 278 -7.88 3.53 15.50
CA HIS A 278 -8.29 4.90 15.80
C HIS A 278 -7.83 5.86 14.69
N PHE A 279 -8.71 6.79 14.32
CA PHE A 279 -8.39 7.91 13.42
C PHE A 279 -8.57 9.21 14.17
N ARG A 280 -7.56 10.07 14.20
CA ARG A 280 -7.63 11.38 14.87
C ARG A 280 -6.68 12.40 14.26
N ASN A 281 -6.98 13.69 14.48
CA ASN A 281 -6.14 14.80 14.01
C ASN A 281 -5.87 14.74 12.51
N VAL A 282 -6.92 14.67 11.71
CA VAL A 282 -6.84 14.63 10.25
C VAL A 282 -7.30 15.97 9.69
N TYR A 283 -6.45 16.62 8.94
CA TYR A 283 -6.66 17.96 8.41
C TYR A 283 -6.47 17.96 6.89
N ALA A 284 -7.51 18.30 6.15
CA ALA A 284 -7.47 18.53 4.71
C ALA A 284 -7.96 19.96 4.46
N VAL A 285 -7.06 20.83 4.06
CA VAL A 285 -7.31 22.26 3.89
C VAL A 285 -6.78 22.75 2.54
N SER A 286 -7.30 23.88 2.02
CA SER A 286 -6.85 24.48 0.76
C SER A 286 -6.85 23.48 -0.40
N TYR A 287 -8.02 22.96 -0.73
CA TYR A 287 -8.21 22.08 -1.89
C TYR A 287 -9.21 22.65 -2.88
N THR A 288 -9.00 22.36 -4.16
CA THR A 288 -9.95 22.65 -5.24
C THR A 288 -10.43 21.33 -5.82
N HIS A 289 -11.75 21.13 -5.81
CA HIS A 289 -12.38 19.93 -6.35
C HIS A 289 -13.21 20.31 -7.60
N LEU A 290 -12.80 19.77 -8.73
CA LEU A 290 -13.49 19.94 -10.01
C LEU A 290 -14.12 18.61 -10.42
N THR A 291 -15.44 18.56 -10.48
CA THR A 291 -16.18 17.46 -11.10
C THR A 291 -16.74 17.94 -12.42
N LEU A 292 -16.66 17.14 -13.47
CA LEU A 292 -17.41 17.43 -14.69
C LEU A 292 -18.91 17.33 -14.38
N PRO A 293 -19.73 18.26 -14.88
CA PRO A 293 -21.18 18.13 -14.76
C PRO A 293 -21.58 16.79 -15.40
N THR A 294 -22.38 16.03 -14.69
CA THR A 294 -23.04 14.84 -15.25
C THR A 294 -24.04 15.36 -16.29
N ILE A 295 -23.79 15.10 -17.58
CA ILE A 295 -24.71 15.36 -18.68
C ILE A 295 -25.75 14.26 -18.71
#